data_11cd976d4820dd1ddbb72eaf2e63407f
#
_entry.id   11cd976d4820dd1ddbb72eaf2e63407f
#
_cell.length_a   1.000
_cell.length_b   1.000
_cell.length_c   1.000
_cell.angle_alpha   90.00
_cell.angle_beta   90.00
_cell.angle_gamma   90.00
#
_symmetry.space_group_name_H-M   'P 1'
#
loop_
_entity.id
_entity.type
_entity.pdbx_description
1 polymer ?
#
loop_
_entity_poly.entity_id
_entity_poly.type
_entity_poly.pdbx_seq_one_letter_code
_entity_poly.pdbx_strand_id
1 'polypeptide(L)'
;MWVGRPLTSAAHGFWAKLEAFSPGGIKDRSALHLVAEARKRGDLSPGAMIVESTSGTFGLGLALAANAYQHSLTLVTDPGLEPIMQRLLTASGAAISVVNRPHLQGGWQQARRDRVGEILAATPGSWCPDQYNNPDTLPAYEGLGLELIAQLGRIDVLVCSVGTGGHSAGTFAPIRRYFPHARLVGVDTIGSTIFGQPARHRLMRGLGSSIYPRNVQYGWFSEVHWVAPAEAVWACRQLAAHGYVSGGWSVGAVALVAAWLARTLPGDTRIVAVFPDGPQRYWDTVFNDDYCQRHDLLGIEPAAEPDSICAPTSHEVHRWTRCTEIVDLGQGDRQ
;
A
#
# COMPACT_ATOMS: atom_id res chain seq x y z
N MET A 1 -9.55 -14.36 -7.29
CA MET A 1 -8.77 -15.35 -8.06
C MET A 1 -8.07 -16.30 -7.11
N TRP A 2 -8.10 -17.60 -7.38
CA TRP A 2 -7.33 -18.56 -6.60
C TRP A 2 -5.87 -18.61 -7.06
N VAL A 3 -4.93 -18.58 -6.13
CA VAL A 3 -3.48 -18.68 -6.39
C VAL A 3 -2.95 -19.90 -5.63
N GLY A 4 -2.52 -20.92 -6.37
CA GLY A 4 -1.84 -22.11 -5.86
C GLY A 4 -0.38 -22.11 -6.29
N ARG A 5 -0.01 -22.96 -7.28
CA ARG A 5 1.32 -22.89 -7.93
C ARG A 5 1.53 -21.51 -8.58
N PRO A 6 2.73 -20.95 -8.59
CA PRO A 6 4.02 -21.58 -8.25
C PRO A 6 4.41 -21.42 -6.79
N LEU A 7 3.74 -20.56 -6.03
CA LEU A 7 4.19 -20.19 -4.68
C LEU A 7 3.81 -21.21 -3.59
N THR A 8 2.86 -22.11 -3.92
CA THR A 8 2.37 -23.17 -3.02
C THR A 8 2.27 -24.51 -3.73
N SER A 9 1.70 -25.53 -3.09
CA SER A 9 1.35 -26.80 -3.73
C SER A 9 0.00 -26.72 -4.45
N ALA A 10 -0.35 -27.75 -5.24
CA ALA A 10 -1.66 -27.81 -5.89
C ALA A 10 -2.84 -27.92 -4.88
N ALA A 11 -2.58 -28.47 -3.69
CA ALA A 11 -3.58 -28.65 -2.64
C ALA A 11 -3.74 -27.45 -1.70
N HIS A 12 -2.77 -26.52 -1.69
CA HIS A 12 -2.74 -25.35 -0.81
C HIS A 12 -2.66 -24.08 -1.64
N GLY A 13 -3.30 -23.02 -1.18
CA GLY A 13 -3.28 -21.76 -1.88
C GLY A 13 -4.02 -20.66 -1.10
N PHE A 14 -4.20 -19.53 -1.74
CA PHE A 14 -4.90 -18.39 -1.17
C PHE A 14 -5.77 -17.70 -2.25
N TRP A 15 -6.72 -16.92 -1.82
CA TRP A 15 -7.53 -16.08 -2.69
C TRP A 15 -6.87 -14.71 -2.86
N ALA A 16 -6.62 -14.30 -4.09
CA ALA A 16 -6.15 -12.95 -4.42
C ALA A 16 -7.34 -12.06 -4.81
N LYS A 17 -7.50 -10.93 -4.12
CA LYS A 17 -8.41 -9.86 -4.52
C LYS A 17 -7.64 -8.92 -5.44
N LEU A 18 -8.04 -8.87 -6.70
CA LEU A 18 -7.36 -8.07 -7.72
C LEU A 18 -7.99 -6.68 -7.82
N GLU A 19 -7.20 -5.65 -7.52
CA GLU A 19 -7.58 -4.25 -7.64
C GLU A 19 -6.78 -3.56 -8.78
N ALA A 20 -6.47 -4.31 -9.85
CA ALA A 20 -5.58 -3.89 -10.92
C ALA A 20 -6.28 -3.18 -12.10
N PHE A 21 -7.61 -3.17 -12.12
CA PHE A 21 -8.37 -2.81 -13.31
C PHE A 21 -8.73 -1.33 -13.44
N SER A 22 -8.48 -0.53 -12.42
CA SER A 22 -8.65 0.92 -12.46
C SER A 22 -7.29 1.63 -12.45
N PRO A 23 -7.20 2.88 -12.94
CA PRO A 23 -5.92 3.58 -13.15
C PRO A 23 -5.02 3.66 -11.91
N GLY A 24 -5.58 3.98 -10.75
CA GLY A 24 -4.87 4.04 -9.47
C GLY A 24 -4.99 2.77 -8.64
N GLY A 25 -5.57 1.69 -9.19
CA GLY A 25 -5.79 0.44 -8.47
C GLY A 25 -6.67 0.64 -7.25
N ILE A 26 -6.30 0.02 -6.14
CA ILE A 26 -7.05 0.12 -4.87
C ILE A 26 -7.19 1.56 -4.37
N LYS A 27 -6.31 2.48 -4.78
CA LYS A 27 -6.32 3.88 -4.33
C LYS A 27 -7.47 4.69 -4.94
N ASP A 28 -8.05 4.25 -6.05
CA ASP A 28 -9.21 4.91 -6.64
C ASP A 28 -10.41 4.91 -5.70
N ARG A 29 -10.57 3.84 -4.91
CA ARG A 29 -11.63 3.75 -3.89
C ARG A 29 -11.53 4.90 -2.89
N SER A 30 -10.36 5.13 -2.31
CA SER A 30 -10.18 6.23 -1.35
C SER A 30 -10.19 7.61 -2.00
N ALA A 31 -9.59 7.76 -3.17
CA ALA A 31 -9.55 9.05 -3.85
C ALA A 31 -10.97 9.56 -4.21
N LEU A 32 -11.79 8.69 -4.81
CA LEU A 32 -13.19 9.02 -5.15
C LEU A 32 -14.03 9.29 -3.89
N HIS A 33 -13.90 8.45 -2.87
CA HIS A 33 -14.66 8.59 -1.63
C HIS A 33 -14.30 9.90 -0.89
N LEU A 34 -13.01 10.18 -0.70
CA LEU A 34 -12.55 11.38 0.01
C LEU A 34 -13.01 12.66 -0.69
N VAL A 35 -12.91 12.73 -2.02
CA VAL A 35 -13.40 13.89 -2.79
C VAL A 35 -14.93 14.02 -2.69
N ALA A 36 -15.67 12.92 -2.81
CA ALA A 36 -17.12 12.94 -2.71
C ALA A 36 -17.60 13.40 -1.32
N GLU A 37 -17.01 12.88 -0.23
CA GLU A 37 -17.39 13.26 1.14
C GLU A 37 -16.99 14.69 1.47
N ALA A 38 -15.81 15.16 1.04
CA ALA A 38 -15.40 16.56 1.20
C ALA A 38 -16.36 17.54 0.50
N ARG A 39 -16.79 17.21 -0.73
CA ARG A 39 -17.81 17.99 -1.45
C ARG A 39 -19.15 18.00 -0.73
N LYS A 40 -19.60 16.86 -0.26
CA LYS A 40 -20.86 16.71 0.45
C LYS A 40 -20.91 17.52 1.74
N ARG A 41 -19.78 17.60 2.48
CA ARG A 41 -19.66 18.42 3.70
C ARG A 41 -19.42 19.91 3.44
N GLY A 42 -19.05 20.28 2.22
CA GLY A 42 -18.68 21.66 1.86
C GLY A 42 -17.19 21.99 2.13
N ASP A 43 -16.38 21.02 2.53
CA ASP A 43 -14.93 21.17 2.74
C ASP A 43 -14.19 21.44 1.42
N LEU A 44 -14.71 20.92 0.32
CA LEU A 44 -14.22 21.13 -1.04
C LEU A 44 -15.28 21.84 -1.88
N SER A 45 -15.13 23.15 -2.06
CA SER A 45 -16.04 23.98 -2.86
C SER A 45 -15.93 23.64 -4.37
N PRO A 46 -17.01 23.83 -5.16
CA PRO A 46 -16.97 23.61 -6.60
C PRO A 46 -15.82 24.38 -7.29
N GLY A 47 -15.04 23.70 -8.14
CA GLY A 47 -13.92 24.30 -8.86
C GLY A 47 -12.66 24.53 -8.03
N ALA A 48 -12.69 24.33 -6.71
CA ALA A 48 -11.53 24.50 -5.85
C ALA A 48 -10.40 23.52 -6.21
N MET A 49 -9.15 23.95 -5.98
CA MET A 49 -7.97 23.12 -6.25
C MET A 49 -7.80 22.02 -5.21
N ILE A 50 -7.54 20.82 -5.68
CA ILE A 50 -7.10 19.68 -4.83
C ILE A 50 -5.57 19.66 -4.84
N VAL A 51 -4.95 19.55 -3.66
CA VAL A 51 -3.50 19.45 -3.48
C VAL A 51 -3.16 18.22 -2.64
N GLU A 52 -2.27 17.36 -3.09
CA GLU A 52 -1.91 16.17 -2.31
C GLU A 52 -0.45 15.75 -2.48
N SER A 53 0.12 15.18 -1.42
CA SER A 53 1.42 14.52 -1.41
C SER A 53 1.29 13.07 -1.86
N THR A 54 1.84 12.73 -3.02
CA THR A 54 1.79 11.34 -3.51
C THR A 54 3.03 10.96 -4.31
N SER A 55 3.37 9.66 -4.27
CA SER A 55 4.41 9.07 -5.10
C SER A 55 3.85 8.20 -6.24
N GLY A 56 2.54 8.27 -6.52
CA GLY A 56 2.03 7.48 -7.62
C GLY A 56 0.52 7.22 -7.67
N THR A 57 0.10 6.00 -7.37
CA THR A 57 -1.26 5.50 -7.68
C THR A 57 -2.41 6.29 -7.04
N PHE A 58 -2.23 6.85 -5.85
CA PHE A 58 -3.24 7.74 -5.27
C PHE A 58 -3.45 9.01 -6.10
N GLY A 59 -2.37 9.51 -6.75
CA GLY A 59 -2.45 10.64 -7.66
C GLY A 59 -3.30 10.35 -8.90
N LEU A 60 -3.24 9.12 -9.44
CA LEU A 60 -4.13 8.71 -10.54
C LEU A 60 -5.59 8.67 -10.10
N GLY A 61 -5.86 8.10 -8.92
CA GLY A 61 -7.22 8.13 -8.35
C GLY A 61 -7.74 9.53 -8.12
N LEU A 62 -6.90 10.45 -7.63
CA LEU A 62 -7.27 11.86 -7.47
C LEU A 62 -7.50 12.55 -8.82
N ALA A 63 -6.70 12.23 -9.86
CA ALA A 63 -6.92 12.76 -11.18
C ALA A 63 -8.28 12.32 -11.75
N LEU A 64 -8.64 11.05 -11.56
CA LEU A 64 -9.96 10.53 -11.91
C LEU A 64 -11.06 11.28 -11.18
N ALA A 65 -10.95 11.46 -9.86
CA ALA A 65 -11.93 12.17 -9.06
C ALA A 65 -12.01 13.68 -9.42
N ALA A 66 -10.85 14.33 -9.60
CA ALA A 66 -10.78 15.73 -9.97
C ALA A 66 -11.46 15.99 -11.32
N ASN A 67 -11.21 15.14 -12.32
CA ASN A 67 -11.86 15.24 -13.62
C ASN A 67 -13.38 15.00 -13.52
N ALA A 68 -13.81 13.99 -12.76
CA ALA A 68 -15.23 13.69 -12.60
C ALA A 68 -16.02 14.83 -11.92
N TYR A 69 -15.38 15.55 -11.01
CA TYR A 69 -16.00 16.63 -10.24
C TYR A 69 -15.55 18.06 -10.66
N GLN A 70 -14.78 18.17 -11.75
CA GLN A 70 -14.32 19.45 -12.34
C GLN A 70 -13.47 20.28 -11.37
N HIS A 71 -12.50 19.64 -10.68
CA HIS A 71 -11.50 20.29 -9.87
C HIS A 71 -10.15 20.35 -10.57
N SER A 72 -9.37 21.39 -10.33
CA SER A 72 -7.94 21.37 -10.66
C SER A 72 -7.18 20.54 -9.64
N LEU A 73 -6.09 19.89 -10.07
CA LEU A 73 -5.29 19.00 -9.23
C LEU A 73 -3.81 19.37 -9.30
N THR A 74 -3.20 19.57 -8.15
CA THR A 74 -1.75 19.72 -7.98
C THR A 74 -1.23 18.58 -7.11
N LEU A 75 -0.28 17.81 -7.64
CA LEU A 75 0.36 16.69 -6.94
C LEU A 75 1.79 17.05 -6.56
N VAL A 76 2.09 16.98 -5.28
CA VAL A 76 3.44 17.19 -4.75
C VAL A 76 4.16 15.85 -4.70
N THR A 77 5.30 15.76 -5.39
CA THR A 77 6.10 14.55 -5.53
C THR A 77 7.58 14.81 -5.25
N ASP A 78 8.39 13.79 -5.36
CA ASP A 78 9.85 13.83 -5.21
C ASP A 78 10.55 13.27 -6.45
N PRO A 79 11.90 13.38 -6.59
CA PRO A 79 12.64 12.87 -7.74
C PRO A 79 12.54 11.36 -7.96
N GLY A 80 12.02 10.61 -6.99
CA GLY A 80 11.76 9.17 -7.12
C GLY A 80 10.45 8.82 -7.83
N LEU A 81 9.70 9.80 -8.35
CA LEU A 81 8.52 9.52 -9.17
C LEU A 81 8.96 8.89 -10.50
N GLU A 82 8.47 7.70 -10.79
CA GLU A 82 8.81 6.99 -12.03
C GLU A 82 8.36 7.78 -13.27
N PRO A 83 9.18 7.84 -14.35
CA PRO A 83 8.83 8.61 -15.55
C PRO A 83 7.49 8.23 -16.18
N ILE A 84 7.13 6.95 -16.14
CA ILE A 84 5.81 6.49 -16.62
C ILE A 84 4.68 7.09 -15.80
N MET A 85 4.83 7.15 -14.48
CA MET A 85 3.81 7.75 -13.58
C MET A 85 3.70 9.25 -13.80
N GLN A 86 4.81 9.95 -13.99
CA GLN A 86 4.80 11.37 -14.31
C GLN A 86 4.02 11.64 -15.60
N ARG A 87 4.28 10.87 -16.66
CA ARG A 87 3.54 10.99 -17.93
C ARG A 87 2.05 10.72 -17.77
N LEU A 88 1.68 9.66 -17.04
CA LEU A 88 0.27 9.33 -16.81
C LEU A 88 -0.46 10.42 -16.02
N LEU A 89 0.14 10.92 -14.94
CA LEU A 89 -0.44 11.97 -14.12
C LEU A 89 -0.61 13.28 -14.91
N THR A 90 0.41 13.67 -15.69
CA THR A 90 0.34 14.86 -16.56
C THR A 90 -0.73 14.70 -17.65
N ALA A 91 -0.78 13.55 -18.30
CA ALA A 91 -1.81 13.24 -19.30
C ALA A 91 -3.22 13.22 -18.70
N SER A 92 -3.37 12.94 -17.42
CA SER A 92 -4.63 12.99 -16.68
C SER A 92 -4.99 14.41 -16.20
N GLY A 93 -4.21 15.44 -16.55
CA GLY A 93 -4.49 16.84 -16.24
C GLY A 93 -3.94 17.32 -14.89
N ALA A 94 -3.14 16.51 -14.18
CA ALA A 94 -2.54 16.93 -12.92
C ALA A 94 -1.31 17.84 -13.15
N ALA A 95 -1.24 18.94 -12.40
CA ALA A 95 -0.01 19.72 -12.25
C ALA A 95 0.94 19.00 -11.26
N ILE A 96 2.24 18.95 -11.58
CA ILE A 96 3.24 18.28 -10.76
C ILE A 96 4.17 19.31 -10.12
N SER A 97 4.26 19.29 -8.79
CA SER A 97 5.22 20.07 -7.99
C SER A 97 6.25 19.12 -7.39
N VAL A 98 7.52 19.23 -7.79
CA VAL A 98 8.59 18.35 -7.32
C VAL A 98 9.37 19.04 -6.21
N VAL A 99 9.52 18.38 -5.04
CA VAL A 99 10.43 18.81 -3.98
C VAL A 99 11.85 18.37 -4.31
N ASN A 100 12.84 19.24 -4.07
CA ASN A 100 14.21 19.02 -4.51
C ASN A 100 15.16 18.50 -3.41
N ARG A 101 14.70 18.48 -2.15
CA ARG A 101 15.49 18.03 -1.00
C ARG A 101 14.60 17.31 0.00
N PRO A 102 15.08 16.22 0.62
CA PRO A 102 14.34 15.56 1.69
C PRO A 102 14.35 16.40 2.97
N HIS A 103 13.33 16.28 3.79
CA HIS A 103 13.33 16.82 5.15
C HIS A 103 14.31 16.01 6.02
N LEU A 104 14.99 16.69 6.98
CA LEU A 104 16.06 16.08 7.77
C LEU A 104 15.60 14.85 8.59
N GLN A 105 14.41 14.89 9.16
CA GLN A 105 13.88 13.80 10.00
C GLN A 105 12.86 12.92 9.27
N GLY A 106 11.94 13.50 8.51
CA GLY A 106 10.84 12.78 7.84
C GLY A 106 11.08 12.44 6.37
N GLY A 107 12.30 12.67 5.86
CA GLY A 107 12.70 12.34 4.49
C GLY A 107 11.81 13.00 3.42
N TRP A 108 11.67 12.32 2.27
CA TRP A 108 10.88 12.82 1.15
C TRP A 108 9.38 12.95 1.47
N GLN A 109 8.83 12.08 2.32
CA GLN A 109 7.41 12.14 2.68
C GLN A 109 7.08 13.44 3.44
N GLN A 110 7.92 13.82 4.41
CA GLN A 110 7.72 15.07 5.14
C GLN A 110 7.93 16.28 4.24
N ALA A 111 9.00 16.31 3.44
CA ALA A 111 9.25 17.41 2.50
C ALA A 111 8.06 17.66 1.55
N ARG A 112 7.43 16.61 1.05
CA ARG A 112 6.22 16.73 0.22
C ARG A 112 5.03 17.29 1.01
N ARG A 113 4.84 16.86 2.26
CA ARG A 113 3.76 17.38 3.12
C ARG A 113 3.96 18.86 3.44
N ASP A 114 5.18 19.27 3.74
CA ASP A 114 5.52 20.67 3.97
C ASP A 114 5.18 21.52 2.74
N ARG A 115 5.55 21.04 1.55
CA ARG A 115 5.23 21.72 0.29
C ARG A 115 3.72 21.78 0.03
N VAL A 116 2.94 20.76 0.39
CA VAL A 116 1.46 20.81 0.35
C VAL A 116 0.96 21.94 1.24
N GLY A 117 1.48 22.06 2.47
CA GLY A 117 1.11 23.14 3.39
C GLY A 117 1.40 24.53 2.82
N GLU A 118 2.55 24.73 2.16
CA GLU A 118 2.89 25.99 1.48
C GLU A 118 1.89 26.34 0.37
N ILE A 119 1.51 25.35 -0.47
CA ILE A 119 0.55 25.56 -1.56
C ILE A 119 -0.84 25.89 -1.01
N LEU A 120 -1.29 25.17 0.02
CA LEU A 120 -2.58 25.44 0.68
C LEU A 120 -2.63 26.87 1.27
N ALA A 121 -1.55 27.31 1.92
CA ALA A 121 -1.44 28.66 2.47
C ALA A 121 -1.46 29.74 1.37
N ALA A 122 -0.85 29.45 0.22
CA ALA A 122 -0.76 30.37 -0.92
C ALA A 122 -2.04 30.38 -1.79
N THR A 123 -2.93 29.40 -1.63
CA THR A 123 -4.13 29.22 -2.48
C THR A 123 -5.38 29.06 -1.60
N PRO A 124 -5.99 30.17 -1.15
CA PRO A 124 -7.19 30.10 -0.32
C PRO A 124 -8.31 29.32 -1.02
N GLY A 125 -9.00 28.46 -0.24
CA GLY A 125 -10.07 27.59 -0.74
C GLY A 125 -9.59 26.29 -1.39
N SER A 126 -8.27 26.05 -1.52
CA SER A 126 -7.74 24.75 -1.90
C SER A 126 -7.92 23.72 -0.76
N TRP A 127 -7.94 22.45 -1.11
CA TRP A 127 -8.20 21.35 -0.18
C TRP A 127 -7.19 20.22 -0.36
N CYS A 128 -6.82 19.57 0.76
CA CYS A 128 -5.94 18.40 0.78
C CYS A 128 -6.68 17.18 1.32
N PRO A 129 -6.72 16.08 0.57
CA PRO A 129 -7.28 14.81 1.03
C PRO A 129 -6.60 14.23 2.28
N ASP A 130 -5.31 14.45 2.45
CA ASP A 130 -4.45 13.89 3.51
C ASP A 130 -4.63 12.37 3.69
N GLN A 131 -4.24 11.60 2.69
CA GLN A 131 -4.39 10.14 2.69
C GLN A 131 -3.79 9.42 3.92
N TYR A 132 -2.89 10.08 4.65
CA TYR A 132 -2.22 9.50 5.82
C TYR A 132 -3.03 9.63 7.11
N ASN A 133 -3.80 10.71 7.25
CA ASN A 133 -4.44 11.05 8.51
C ASN A 133 -5.95 11.24 8.42
N ASN A 134 -6.51 11.37 7.22
CA ASN A 134 -7.94 11.59 7.03
C ASN A 134 -8.75 10.36 7.48
N PRO A 135 -9.65 10.49 8.47
CA PRO A 135 -10.43 9.38 9.00
C PRO A 135 -11.39 8.77 7.97
N ASP A 136 -11.84 9.53 6.96
CA ASP A 136 -12.69 9.03 5.88
C ASP A 136 -11.97 8.02 4.98
N THR A 137 -10.66 7.87 5.12
CA THR A 137 -9.89 6.88 4.35
C THR A 137 -10.30 5.44 4.69
N LEU A 138 -10.67 5.15 5.94
CA LEU A 138 -11.07 3.80 6.34
C LEU A 138 -12.43 3.41 5.73
N PRO A 139 -13.50 4.22 5.87
CA PRO A 139 -14.80 3.94 5.25
C PRO A 139 -14.74 3.72 3.73
N ALA A 140 -13.81 4.37 3.05
CA ALA A 140 -13.59 4.21 1.61
C ALA A 140 -13.32 2.75 1.17
N TYR A 141 -12.83 1.92 2.08
CA TYR A 141 -12.48 0.52 1.81
C TYR A 141 -13.44 -0.51 2.44
N GLU A 142 -14.45 -0.09 3.19
CA GLU A 142 -15.44 -1.03 3.76
C GLU A 142 -16.15 -1.83 2.68
N GLY A 143 -16.46 -1.18 1.54
CA GLY A 143 -17.04 -1.85 0.38
C GLY A 143 -16.21 -3.03 -0.12
N LEU A 144 -14.87 -2.90 -0.12
CA LEU A 144 -13.96 -3.97 -0.52
C LEU A 144 -14.07 -5.19 0.42
N GLY A 145 -14.15 -4.95 1.73
CA GLY A 145 -14.35 -6.02 2.71
C GLY A 145 -15.70 -6.72 2.55
N LEU A 146 -16.77 -5.95 2.29
CA LEU A 146 -18.10 -6.51 2.02
C LEU A 146 -18.15 -7.33 0.72
N GLU A 147 -17.46 -6.87 -0.34
CA GLU A 147 -17.30 -7.64 -1.57
C GLU A 147 -16.62 -8.99 -1.32
N LEU A 148 -15.57 -9.02 -0.50
CA LEU A 148 -14.86 -10.25 -0.14
C LEU A 148 -15.76 -11.22 0.65
N ILE A 149 -16.53 -10.70 1.60
CA ILE A 149 -17.50 -11.49 2.37
C ILE A 149 -18.54 -12.11 1.43
N ALA A 150 -19.11 -11.31 0.53
CA ALA A 150 -20.11 -11.77 -0.43
C ALA A 150 -19.55 -12.84 -1.41
N GLN A 151 -18.31 -12.66 -1.86
CA GLN A 151 -17.65 -13.56 -2.82
C GLN A 151 -17.19 -14.88 -2.23
N LEU A 152 -16.76 -14.88 -0.96
CA LEU A 152 -16.09 -16.02 -0.35
C LEU A 152 -16.89 -16.67 0.80
N GLY A 153 -17.84 -15.97 1.39
CA GLY A 153 -18.67 -16.45 2.49
C GLY A 153 -17.97 -16.55 3.84
N ARG A 154 -16.67 -16.88 3.87
CA ARG A 154 -15.82 -16.98 5.08
C ARG A 154 -14.43 -16.41 4.77
N ILE A 155 -13.84 -15.75 5.76
CA ILE A 155 -12.45 -15.24 5.69
C ILE A 155 -11.82 -15.48 7.05
N ASP A 156 -10.71 -16.23 7.08
CA ASP A 156 -9.99 -16.53 8.32
C ASP A 156 -8.74 -15.66 8.47
N VAL A 157 -8.11 -15.32 7.32
CA VAL A 157 -6.90 -14.48 7.30
C VAL A 157 -7.01 -13.49 6.14
N LEU A 158 -6.82 -12.20 6.44
CA LEU A 158 -6.64 -11.15 5.45
C LEU A 158 -5.18 -10.70 5.45
N VAL A 159 -4.51 -10.75 4.30
CA VAL A 159 -3.11 -10.31 4.13
C VAL A 159 -3.09 -9.03 3.29
N CYS A 160 -2.56 -7.96 3.87
CA CYS A 160 -2.51 -6.64 3.23
C CYS A 160 -1.12 -6.01 3.32
N SER A 161 -0.67 -5.39 2.25
CA SER A 161 0.46 -4.46 2.32
C SER A 161 0.08 -3.22 3.15
N VAL A 162 1.02 -2.68 3.93
CA VAL A 162 0.77 -1.52 4.77
C VAL A 162 1.60 -0.33 4.31
N GLY A 163 0.94 0.78 3.97
CA GLY A 163 1.55 2.05 3.64
C GLY A 163 0.88 3.16 4.44
N THR A 164 -0.27 3.66 3.98
CA THR A 164 -1.09 4.63 4.73
C THR A 164 -1.97 3.99 5.79
N GLY A 165 -2.12 2.66 5.80
CA GLY A 165 -2.98 1.92 6.72
C GLY A 165 -4.45 1.86 6.27
N GLY A 166 -4.89 2.75 5.39
CA GLY A 166 -6.31 2.89 5.05
C GLY A 166 -6.96 1.62 4.50
N HIS A 167 -6.35 1.00 3.47
CA HIS A 167 -6.97 -0.18 2.86
C HIS A 167 -6.93 -1.42 3.77
N SER A 168 -5.86 -1.62 4.55
CA SER A 168 -5.79 -2.74 5.48
C SER A 168 -6.86 -2.62 6.56
N ALA A 169 -6.97 -1.46 7.19
CA ALA A 169 -7.96 -1.23 8.23
C ALA A 169 -9.39 -1.20 7.69
N GLY A 170 -9.66 -0.43 6.62
CA GLY A 170 -11.02 -0.29 6.07
C GLY A 170 -11.56 -1.59 5.49
N THR A 171 -10.73 -2.39 4.81
CA THR A 171 -11.14 -3.72 4.32
C THR A 171 -11.40 -4.70 5.48
N PHE A 172 -10.58 -4.65 6.53
CA PHE A 172 -10.71 -5.55 7.67
C PHE A 172 -11.86 -5.18 8.61
N ALA A 173 -12.27 -3.92 8.63
CA ALA A 173 -13.35 -3.45 9.52
C ALA A 173 -14.66 -4.26 9.40
N PRO A 174 -15.27 -4.48 8.22
CA PRO A 174 -16.42 -5.36 8.10
C PRO A 174 -16.06 -6.83 8.34
N ILE A 175 -14.90 -7.31 7.88
CA ILE A 175 -14.50 -8.71 8.04
C ILE A 175 -14.48 -9.10 9.53
N ARG A 176 -13.84 -8.28 10.39
CA ARG A 176 -13.80 -8.56 11.83
C ARG A 176 -15.15 -8.50 12.53
N ARG A 177 -16.12 -7.73 11.98
CA ARG A 177 -17.50 -7.70 12.49
C ARG A 177 -18.26 -9.00 12.19
N TYR A 178 -18.08 -9.55 10.97
CA TYR A 178 -18.74 -10.78 10.56
C TYR A 178 -17.99 -12.04 11.03
N PHE A 179 -16.66 -11.98 11.12
CA PHE A 179 -15.76 -13.07 11.50
C PHE A 179 -14.82 -12.60 12.62
N PRO A 180 -15.26 -12.59 13.90
CA PRO A 180 -14.46 -12.04 15.02
C PRO A 180 -13.10 -12.74 15.24
N HIS A 181 -12.95 -13.97 14.77
CA HIS A 181 -11.68 -14.74 14.84
C HIS A 181 -10.79 -14.56 13.60
N ALA A 182 -11.22 -13.79 12.62
CA ALA A 182 -10.39 -13.47 11.46
C ALA A 182 -9.14 -12.71 11.90
N ARG A 183 -8.02 -12.99 11.24
CA ARG A 183 -6.72 -12.37 11.50
C ARG A 183 -6.38 -11.38 10.39
N LEU A 184 -5.83 -10.23 10.78
CA LEU A 184 -5.21 -9.29 9.84
C LEU A 184 -3.69 -9.47 9.91
N VAL A 185 -3.08 -9.77 8.77
CA VAL A 185 -1.63 -9.90 8.62
C VAL A 185 -1.11 -8.71 7.81
N GLY A 186 -0.21 -7.96 8.42
CA GLY A 186 0.43 -6.81 7.78
C GLY A 186 1.68 -7.20 7.01
N VAL A 187 1.86 -6.64 5.82
CA VAL A 187 3.09 -6.80 5.05
C VAL A 187 3.70 -5.42 4.82
N ASP A 188 4.87 -5.23 5.37
CA ASP A 188 5.68 -4.02 5.28
C ASP A 188 6.98 -4.29 4.52
N THR A 189 7.82 -3.30 4.36
CA THR A 189 9.12 -3.41 3.70
C THR A 189 10.25 -3.02 4.63
N ILE A 190 11.42 -3.53 4.36
CA ILE A 190 12.67 -3.10 5.00
C ILE A 190 12.83 -1.58 4.87
N GLY A 191 13.23 -0.92 5.95
CA GLY A 191 13.41 0.53 6.02
C GLY A 191 12.14 1.35 6.23
N SER A 192 11.01 0.70 6.47
CA SER A 192 9.76 1.33 6.90
C SER A 192 9.72 1.49 8.42
N THR A 193 9.18 2.62 8.89
CA THR A 193 9.04 2.90 10.33
C THR A 193 7.70 2.43 10.90
N ILE A 194 6.73 2.08 10.07
CA ILE A 194 5.34 1.83 10.51
C ILE A 194 5.27 0.90 11.73
N PHE A 195 6.01 -0.21 11.69
CA PHE A 195 6.02 -1.21 12.76
C PHE A 195 7.34 -1.22 13.55
N GLY A 196 7.99 -0.07 13.73
CA GLY A 196 9.09 0.11 14.68
C GLY A 196 10.49 -0.16 14.14
N GLN A 197 10.66 -0.44 12.86
CA GLN A 197 11.98 -0.53 12.25
C GLN A 197 12.56 0.87 11.96
N PRO A 198 13.88 1.04 11.92
CA PRO A 198 14.51 2.33 11.60
C PRO A 198 14.23 2.75 10.15
N ALA A 199 14.03 4.07 9.96
CA ALA A 199 13.84 4.65 8.62
C ALA A 199 15.09 4.48 7.77
N ARG A 200 14.94 3.90 6.57
CA ARG A 200 16.01 3.79 5.57
C ARG A 200 15.49 4.07 4.17
N HIS A 201 16.41 4.14 3.23
CA HIS A 201 16.07 4.18 1.82
C HIS A 201 15.26 2.94 1.42
N ARG A 202 14.16 3.14 0.70
CA ARG A 202 13.27 2.07 0.22
C ARG A 202 13.15 2.09 -1.29
N LEU A 203 13.39 0.95 -1.92
CA LEU A 203 13.11 0.74 -3.34
C LEU A 203 11.61 0.49 -3.59
N MET A 204 10.98 -0.28 -2.71
CA MET A 204 9.59 -0.66 -2.90
C MET A 204 8.64 0.53 -2.72
N ARG A 205 7.74 0.69 -3.68
CA ARG A 205 6.68 1.70 -3.68
C ARG A 205 5.33 1.04 -3.41
N GLY A 206 4.39 1.76 -2.83
CA GLY A 206 3.04 1.26 -2.53
C GLY A 206 2.89 0.64 -1.15
N LEU A 207 3.99 0.33 -0.45
CA LEU A 207 4.01 -0.12 0.94
C LEU A 207 5.17 0.56 1.69
N GLY A 208 5.10 0.53 3.02
CA GLY A 208 6.07 1.18 3.89
C GLY A 208 5.93 2.71 3.97
N SER A 209 6.43 3.25 5.07
CA SER A 209 6.43 4.69 5.34
C SER A 209 7.66 5.10 6.14
N SER A 210 8.08 6.37 6.06
CA SER A 210 9.04 7.01 6.97
C SER A 210 8.36 7.94 7.97
N ILE A 211 7.03 7.93 8.02
CA ILE A 211 6.19 8.61 9.01
C ILE A 211 5.21 7.59 9.58
N TYR A 212 4.55 7.92 10.69
CA TYR A 212 3.51 7.10 11.33
C TYR A 212 2.11 7.55 10.86
N PRO A 213 1.46 6.85 9.91
CA PRO A 213 0.13 7.22 9.45
C PRO A 213 -0.93 6.95 10.53
N ARG A 214 -1.83 7.91 10.77
CA ARG A 214 -2.90 7.75 11.76
C ARG A 214 -3.94 6.69 11.39
N ASN A 215 -4.02 6.33 10.12
CA ASN A 215 -4.95 5.32 9.60
C ASN A 215 -4.52 3.88 9.89
N VAL A 216 -3.30 3.65 10.38
CA VAL A 216 -2.84 2.32 10.80
C VAL A 216 -3.51 1.94 12.12
N GLN A 217 -4.26 0.86 12.11
CA GLN A 217 -4.94 0.30 13.29
C GLN A 217 -4.07 -0.82 13.89
N TYR A 218 -3.03 -0.45 14.63
CA TYR A 218 -2.01 -1.37 15.15
C TYR A 218 -2.60 -2.56 15.90
N GLY A 219 -3.56 -2.33 16.80
CA GLY A 219 -4.21 -3.38 17.59
C GLY A 219 -5.08 -4.36 16.82
N TRP A 220 -5.21 -4.18 15.48
CA TRP A 220 -5.95 -5.13 14.63
C TRP A 220 -5.05 -6.15 13.96
N PHE A 221 -3.75 -5.89 13.89
CA PHE A 221 -2.80 -6.83 13.28
C PHE A 221 -2.47 -7.96 14.27
N SER A 222 -2.56 -9.19 13.79
CA SER A 222 -2.12 -10.39 14.51
C SER A 222 -0.62 -10.62 14.36
N GLU A 223 -0.04 -10.17 13.26
CA GLU A 223 1.37 -10.25 12.94
C GLU A 223 1.72 -9.29 11.81
N VAL A 224 3.01 -8.97 11.71
CA VAL A 224 3.59 -8.18 10.62
C VAL A 224 4.77 -8.94 10.01
N HIS A 225 4.94 -8.79 8.70
CA HIS A 225 6.09 -9.29 7.95
C HIS A 225 6.78 -8.13 7.25
N TRP A 226 8.08 -8.02 7.40
CA TRP A 226 8.91 -7.16 6.55
C TRP A 226 9.52 -8.00 5.44
N VAL A 227 9.33 -7.57 4.20
CA VAL A 227 9.82 -8.25 3.01
C VAL A 227 10.87 -7.38 2.32
N ALA A 228 11.97 -8.01 1.87
CA ALA A 228 13.01 -7.34 1.13
C ALA A 228 12.62 -7.16 -0.36
N PRO A 229 13.18 -6.13 -1.05
CA PRO A 229 12.87 -5.91 -2.46
C PRO A 229 13.13 -7.10 -3.37
N ALA A 230 14.25 -7.81 -3.18
CA ALA A 230 14.59 -8.97 -4.00
C ALA A 230 13.60 -10.13 -3.82
N GLU A 231 13.12 -10.36 -2.61
CA GLU A 231 12.10 -11.37 -2.29
C GLU A 231 10.75 -11.03 -2.94
N ALA A 232 10.36 -9.74 -2.92
CA ALA A 232 9.16 -9.27 -3.61
C ALA A 232 9.27 -9.41 -5.13
N VAL A 233 10.42 -9.08 -5.73
CA VAL A 233 10.70 -9.28 -7.16
C VAL A 233 10.61 -10.75 -7.52
N TRP A 234 11.25 -11.64 -6.75
CA TRP A 234 11.17 -13.08 -6.97
C TRP A 234 9.72 -13.54 -7.01
N ALA A 235 8.91 -13.19 -6.01
CA ALA A 235 7.50 -13.59 -5.96
C ALA A 235 6.67 -13.04 -7.13
N CYS A 236 6.86 -11.77 -7.53
CA CYS A 236 6.21 -11.20 -8.71
C CYS A 236 6.54 -11.96 -9.97
N ARG A 237 7.81 -12.30 -10.17
CA ARG A 237 8.27 -13.02 -11.38
C ARG A 237 7.79 -14.46 -11.40
N GLN A 238 7.72 -15.13 -10.24
CA GLN A 238 7.10 -16.46 -10.13
C GLN A 238 5.62 -16.42 -10.52
N LEU A 239 4.88 -15.41 -10.02
CA LEU A 239 3.48 -15.22 -10.42
C LEU A 239 3.36 -14.98 -11.91
N ALA A 240 4.18 -14.09 -12.49
CA ALA A 240 4.15 -13.75 -13.91
C ALA A 240 4.45 -14.96 -14.80
N ALA A 241 5.42 -15.79 -14.46
CA ALA A 241 5.77 -17.03 -15.18
C ALA A 241 4.61 -18.03 -15.26
N HIS A 242 3.61 -17.89 -14.37
CA HIS A 242 2.42 -18.74 -14.36
C HIS A 242 1.13 -17.99 -14.75
N GLY A 243 1.27 -16.84 -15.43
CA GLY A 243 0.14 -16.08 -15.96
C GLY A 243 -0.55 -15.12 -14.99
N TYR A 244 0.01 -14.89 -13.80
CA TYR A 244 -0.55 -13.99 -12.79
C TYR A 244 0.14 -12.61 -12.75
N VAL A 245 0.24 -11.94 -13.88
CA VAL A 245 0.84 -10.59 -13.96
C VAL A 245 -0.16 -9.57 -13.44
N SER A 246 -0.13 -9.27 -12.16
CA SER A 246 -1.15 -8.43 -11.52
C SER A 246 -0.61 -7.37 -10.57
N GLY A 247 0.59 -6.91 -10.73
CA GLY A 247 1.16 -5.83 -9.89
C GLY A 247 2.67 -5.93 -9.72
N GLY A 248 3.19 -5.18 -8.76
CA GLY A 248 4.61 -5.10 -8.48
C GLY A 248 4.96 -5.37 -7.01
N TRP A 249 5.76 -4.51 -6.44
CA TRP A 249 6.35 -4.67 -5.10
C TRP A 249 5.39 -5.17 -4.03
N SER A 250 4.26 -4.51 -3.85
CA SER A 250 3.28 -4.87 -2.83
C SER A 250 2.57 -6.18 -3.12
N VAL A 251 2.35 -6.50 -4.40
CA VAL A 251 1.76 -7.78 -4.81
C VAL A 251 2.72 -8.93 -4.51
N GLY A 252 4.01 -8.80 -4.89
CA GLY A 252 5.01 -9.82 -4.61
C GLY A 252 5.20 -10.07 -3.12
N ALA A 253 5.33 -9.00 -2.34
CA ALA A 253 5.48 -9.11 -0.89
C ALA A 253 4.28 -9.78 -0.21
N VAL A 254 3.05 -9.38 -0.57
CA VAL A 254 1.82 -9.97 -0.03
C VAL A 254 1.66 -11.43 -0.46
N ALA A 255 1.98 -11.75 -1.72
CA ALA A 255 1.88 -13.11 -2.24
C ALA A 255 2.85 -14.08 -1.55
N LEU A 256 4.09 -13.63 -1.28
CA LEU A 256 5.08 -14.41 -0.54
C LEU A 256 4.56 -14.81 0.85
N VAL A 257 4.03 -13.83 1.59
CA VAL A 257 3.49 -14.05 2.94
C VAL A 257 2.24 -14.92 2.91
N ALA A 258 1.30 -14.65 1.99
CA ALA A 258 0.08 -15.44 1.85
C ALA A 258 0.37 -16.90 1.46
N ALA A 259 1.37 -17.12 0.61
CA ALA A 259 1.81 -18.46 0.23
C ALA A 259 2.42 -19.24 1.39
N TRP A 260 3.21 -18.59 2.23
CA TRP A 260 3.75 -19.21 3.45
C TRP A 260 2.62 -19.58 4.42
N LEU A 261 1.68 -18.67 4.67
CA LEU A 261 0.52 -18.94 5.51
C LEU A 261 -0.30 -20.12 4.97
N ALA A 262 -0.47 -20.23 3.65
CA ALA A 262 -1.17 -21.34 3.02
C ALA A 262 -0.46 -22.70 3.20
N ARG A 263 0.87 -22.69 3.35
CA ARG A 263 1.65 -23.91 3.62
C ARG A 263 1.68 -24.32 5.10
N THR A 264 1.51 -23.35 6.01
CA THR A 264 1.73 -23.54 7.46
C THR A 264 0.44 -23.61 8.26
N LEU A 265 -0.66 -23.06 7.74
CA LEU A 265 -1.97 -23.13 8.39
C LEU A 265 -2.77 -24.37 7.94
N PRO A 266 -3.81 -24.79 8.69
CA PRO A 266 -4.70 -25.86 8.28
C PRO A 266 -5.23 -25.67 6.86
N GLY A 267 -5.36 -26.75 6.08
CA GLY A 267 -5.67 -26.69 4.65
C GLY A 267 -7.05 -26.12 4.31
N ASP A 268 -7.98 -26.06 5.29
CA ASP A 268 -9.31 -25.44 5.15
C ASP A 268 -9.31 -23.94 5.51
N THR A 269 -8.18 -23.38 5.95
CA THR A 269 -8.05 -21.94 6.29
C THR A 269 -8.25 -21.08 5.05
N ARG A 270 -9.21 -20.18 5.08
CA ARG A 270 -9.50 -19.28 3.97
C ARG A 270 -8.67 -18.00 4.08
N ILE A 271 -7.58 -17.98 3.33
CA ILE A 271 -6.62 -16.88 3.27
C ILE A 271 -6.97 -15.99 2.08
N VAL A 272 -7.05 -14.68 2.30
CA VAL A 272 -7.27 -13.67 1.28
C VAL A 272 -6.10 -12.70 1.27
N ALA A 273 -5.50 -12.51 0.09
CA ALA A 273 -4.41 -11.57 -0.16
C ALA A 273 -4.93 -10.41 -1.03
N VAL A 274 -4.71 -9.16 -0.61
CA VAL A 274 -5.10 -8.01 -1.44
C VAL A 274 -3.96 -7.66 -2.38
N PHE A 275 -4.22 -7.71 -3.69
CA PHE A 275 -3.32 -7.29 -4.76
C PHE A 275 -3.71 -5.89 -5.23
N PRO A 276 -3.04 -4.83 -4.74
CA PRO A 276 -3.59 -3.48 -4.73
C PRO A 276 -3.48 -2.71 -6.04
N ASP A 277 -2.67 -3.16 -6.99
CA ASP A 277 -2.43 -2.46 -8.25
C ASP A 277 -2.09 -3.41 -9.40
N GLY A 278 -2.01 -2.85 -10.61
CA GLY A 278 -1.64 -3.56 -11.83
C GLY A 278 -0.15 -3.47 -12.17
N PRO A 279 0.31 -4.22 -13.19
CA PRO A 279 1.71 -4.31 -13.57
C PRO A 279 2.25 -3.09 -14.32
N GLN A 280 1.38 -2.21 -14.83
CA GLN A 280 1.72 -1.14 -15.77
C GLN A 280 2.83 -0.22 -15.25
N ARG A 281 2.84 0.02 -13.95
CA ARG A 281 3.83 0.84 -13.26
C ARG A 281 5.21 0.19 -13.16
N TYR A 282 5.30 -1.13 -13.29
CA TYR A 282 6.46 -1.90 -12.89
C TYR A 282 7.26 -2.51 -14.04
N TRP A 283 6.89 -2.18 -15.31
CA TRP A 283 7.62 -2.66 -16.49
C TRP A 283 9.08 -2.22 -16.51
N ASP A 284 9.36 -0.99 -16.03
CA ASP A 284 10.71 -0.43 -15.97
C ASP A 284 11.44 -0.74 -14.64
N THR A 285 10.83 -1.53 -13.74
CA THR A 285 11.42 -1.87 -12.43
C THR A 285 11.37 -3.39 -12.19
N VAL A 286 10.33 -3.91 -11.56
CA VAL A 286 10.19 -5.32 -11.16
C VAL A 286 10.36 -6.29 -12.33
N PHE A 287 9.89 -5.92 -13.52
CA PHE A 287 9.93 -6.74 -14.73
C PHE A 287 11.05 -6.35 -15.70
N ASN A 288 11.94 -5.45 -15.34
CA ASN A 288 13.10 -5.02 -16.11
C ASN A 288 14.38 -5.63 -15.53
N ASP A 289 15.08 -6.45 -16.32
CA ASP A 289 16.28 -7.16 -15.86
C ASP A 289 17.44 -6.21 -15.58
N ASP A 290 17.65 -5.17 -16.40
CA ASP A 290 18.71 -4.20 -16.20
C ASP A 290 18.51 -3.40 -14.90
N TYR A 291 17.25 -3.05 -14.59
CA TYR A 291 16.92 -2.41 -13.32
C TYR A 291 17.19 -3.35 -12.16
N CYS A 292 16.71 -4.58 -12.26
CA CYS A 292 16.87 -5.57 -11.19
C CYS A 292 18.34 -5.93 -10.96
N GLN A 293 19.16 -6.04 -12.01
CA GLN A 293 20.61 -6.28 -11.89
C GLN A 293 21.33 -5.11 -11.18
N ARG A 294 21.01 -3.87 -11.58
CA ARG A 294 21.61 -2.67 -10.95
C ARG A 294 21.31 -2.51 -9.47
N HIS A 295 20.27 -3.16 -8.98
CA HIS A 295 19.81 -3.11 -7.60
C HIS A 295 19.95 -4.45 -6.86
N ASP A 296 20.67 -5.43 -7.41
CA ASP A 296 20.93 -6.75 -6.84
C ASP A 296 19.63 -7.50 -6.45
N LEU A 297 18.62 -7.47 -7.34
CA LEU A 297 17.29 -8.04 -7.08
C LEU A 297 17.08 -9.40 -7.73
N LEU A 298 18.03 -9.90 -8.51
CA LEU A 298 17.93 -11.18 -9.22
C LEU A 298 18.76 -12.28 -8.55
N GLY A 299 18.40 -13.54 -8.82
CA GLY A 299 19.11 -14.70 -8.32
C GLY A 299 18.92 -15.00 -6.81
N ILE A 300 18.02 -14.27 -6.16
CA ILE A 300 17.68 -14.48 -4.75
C ILE A 300 16.36 -15.25 -4.68
N GLU A 301 16.40 -16.46 -4.10
CA GLU A 301 15.21 -17.19 -3.72
C GLU A 301 14.94 -16.92 -2.22
N PRO A 302 13.71 -16.52 -1.86
CA PRO A 302 13.36 -16.32 -0.46
C PRO A 302 13.53 -17.60 0.35
N ALA A 303 13.86 -17.47 1.64
CA ALA A 303 13.84 -18.59 2.55
C ALA A 303 12.46 -19.26 2.58
N ALA A 304 12.40 -20.55 2.87
CA ALA A 304 11.14 -21.29 2.97
C ALA A 304 10.22 -20.74 4.08
N GLU A 305 10.83 -20.15 5.12
CA GLU A 305 10.18 -19.54 6.27
C GLU A 305 10.80 -18.19 6.61
N PRO A 306 10.01 -17.25 7.17
CA PRO A 306 10.54 -15.98 7.64
C PRO A 306 11.43 -16.17 8.87
N ASP A 307 12.40 -15.29 9.04
CA ASP A 307 13.01 -15.10 10.36
C ASP A 307 11.94 -14.63 11.35
N SER A 308 12.11 -14.90 12.62
CA SER A 308 11.20 -14.48 13.67
C SER A 308 11.93 -13.58 14.68
N ILE A 309 11.30 -12.45 15.02
CA ILE A 309 11.79 -11.55 16.07
C ILE A 309 10.72 -11.40 17.17
N CYS A 310 11.19 -11.25 18.41
CA CYS A 310 10.28 -11.15 19.57
C CYS A 310 9.58 -9.80 19.65
N ALA A 311 10.28 -8.71 19.29
CA ALA A 311 9.70 -7.36 19.26
C ALA A 311 10.18 -6.59 18.03
N PRO A 312 9.35 -5.67 17.50
CA PRO A 312 9.66 -4.92 16.27
C PRO A 312 10.97 -4.12 16.34
N THR A 313 11.37 -3.70 17.54
CA THR A 313 12.57 -2.88 17.77
C THR A 313 13.77 -3.68 18.28
N SER A 314 13.65 -4.99 18.47
CA SER A 314 14.72 -5.80 19.04
C SER A 314 15.92 -5.99 18.13
N HIS A 315 15.67 -6.09 16.83
CA HIS A 315 16.68 -6.29 15.81
C HIS A 315 16.30 -5.55 14.55
N GLU A 316 17.31 -5.09 13.83
CA GLU A 316 17.14 -4.51 12.51
C GLU A 316 16.94 -5.63 11.47
N VAL A 317 15.85 -5.54 10.68
CA VAL A 317 15.52 -6.56 9.70
C VAL A 317 16.15 -6.26 8.34
N HIS A 318 16.70 -7.30 7.68
CA HIS A 318 17.39 -7.19 6.39
C HIS A 318 16.83 -8.14 5.32
N ARG A 319 16.00 -9.07 5.69
CA ARG A 319 15.33 -10.04 4.83
C ARG A 319 13.95 -10.33 5.38
N TRP A 320 13.19 -11.18 4.72
CA TRP A 320 11.86 -11.56 5.16
C TRP A 320 11.84 -12.01 6.61
N THR A 321 11.18 -11.23 7.43
CA THR A 321 11.13 -11.39 8.88
C THR A 321 9.70 -11.20 9.36
N ARG A 322 9.31 -11.98 10.37
CA ARG A 322 7.99 -11.97 11.01
C ARG A 322 8.09 -11.50 12.47
N CYS A 323 7.08 -10.73 12.90
CA CYS A 323 6.86 -10.41 14.31
C CYS A 323 5.38 -10.54 14.65
N THR A 324 5.06 -11.17 15.78
CA THR A 324 3.69 -11.29 16.32
C THR A 324 3.37 -10.25 17.41
N GLU A 325 4.39 -9.56 17.91
CA GLU A 325 4.23 -8.51 18.89
C GLU A 325 4.10 -7.16 18.16
N ILE A 326 2.92 -6.58 18.18
CA ILE A 326 2.62 -5.31 17.50
C ILE A 326 2.53 -4.20 18.52
N VAL A 327 3.39 -3.20 18.36
CA VAL A 327 3.46 -2.02 19.24
C VAL A 327 2.91 -0.80 18.49
N ASP A 328 1.98 -0.07 19.10
CA ASP A 328 1.50 1.21 18.58
C ASP A 328 2.50 2.33 18.94
N LEU A 329 3.40 2.58 18.01
CA LEU A 329 4.42 3.63 18.15
C LEU A 329 3.90 5.03 17.78
N GLY A 330 2.72 5.13 17.18
CA GLY A 330 2.09 6.40 16.81
C GLY A 330 1.39 7.12 17.96
N GLN A 331 1.39 6.59 19.18
CA GLN A 331 0.76 7.24 20.33
C GLN A 331 1.51 8.48 20.83
N GLY A 332 2.82 8.58 20.59
CA GLY A 332 3.64 9.74 20.98
C GLY A 332 3.33 11.04 20.21
N ASP A 333 2.84 10.95 19.00
CA ASP A 333 2.53 12.09 18.12
C ASP A 333 1.03 12.48 18.13
N ARG A 334 0.23 11.85 18.99
CA ARG A 334 -1.24 12.09 19.07
C ARG A 334 -1.63 13.14 20.13
N GLN A 335 -0.67 13.80 20.78
CA GLN A 335 -0.93 14.88 21.74
C GLN A 335 -0.83 16.25 21.10
#